data_942df8e961e1e9d3dcb1526ea9f573cc
#
_entry.id   942df8e961e1e9d3dcb1526ea9f573cc
#
_cell.length_a   1.000
_cell.length_b   1.000
_cell.length_c   1.000
_cell.angle_alpha   90.00
_cell.angle_beta   90.00
_cell.angle_gamma   90.00
#
_symmetry.space_group_name_H-M   'P 1'
#
loop_
_entity.id
_entity.type
_entity.pdbx_description
1 polymer ?
#
loop_
_entity_poly.entity_id
_entity_poly.type
_entity_poly.pdbx_seq_one_letter_code
_entity_poly.pdbx_strand_id
1 'polypeptide(L)'
;MLDLGGTNYRVAIVDFSKVPPTIHPNNGWKKDMSVMKSPGYTREELFKELADMITGIKREKEMPIGYCFSYPTESVPSGDAKLLRWTKGVDIKEMIGEVVGKPLLDYLNERNKIKFTNIKVLNDTVASLFAGLTDSSYDAYIGLIVGTGTNMATFIPADKIKKLSPSHKVDGLIPVNLESGNFHPPFLTAVDNTVDVISDNPGRQRFEKAVSGMYLGDILKATFPLEEFEEKFDAQKLTSIMNYPDIYKEVYVQVAQWIYG
;
A
#
# COMPACT_ATOMS: atom_id res chain seq x y z
N MET A 1 10.75 5.31 10.23
CA MET A 1 9.84 4.61 9.30
C MET A 1 9.27 5.63 8.32
N LEU A 2 9.25 5.28 7.06
CA LEU A 2 8.58 5.99 5.99
C LEU A 2 7.59 5.02 5.34
N ASP A 3 6.38 5.45 5.07
CA ASP A 3 5.34 4.66 4.40
C ASP A 3 4.74 5.49 3.25
N LEU A 4 4.88 5.02 2.03
CA LEU A 4 4.32 5.62 0.82
C LEU A 4 3.22 4.71 0.26
N GLY A 5 2.00 4.98 0.69
CA GLY A 5 0.81 4.23 0.28
C GLY A 5 0.12 4.79 -0.96
N GLY A 6 -1.09 4.30 -1.24
CA GLY A 6 -1.90 4.76 -2.38
C GLY A 6 -2.75 6.00 -2.11
N THR A 7 -3.10 6.25 -0.85
CA THR A 7 -3.96 7.36 -0.42
C THR A 7 -3.21 8.35 0.46
N ASN A 8 -2.31 7.85 1.29
CA ASN A 8 -1.54 8.66 2.22
C ASN A 8 -0.08 8.23 2.22
N TYR A 9 0.79 9.15 2.60
CA TYR A 9 2.15 8.86 3.00
C TYR A 9 2.41 9.32 4.43
N ARG A 10 3.28 8.61 5.13
CA ARG A 10 3.50 8.79 6.57
C ARG A 10 4.98 8.70 6.89
N VAL A 11 5.39 9.46 7.90
CA VAL A 11 6.71 9.36 8.52
C VAL A 11 6.54 9.23 10.02
N ALA A 12 7.26 8.33 10.65
CA ALA A 12 7.24 8.17 12.11
C ALA A 12 8.58 7.64 12.64
N ILE A 13 8.90 7.97 13.89
CA ILE A 13 9.93 7.30 14.67
C ILE A 13 9.31 6.07 15.32
N VAL A 14 9.97 4.92 15.18
CA VAL A 14 9.56 3.66 15.80
C VAL A 14 10.61 3.25 16.81
N ASP A 15 10.18 2.98 18.03
CA ASP A 15 11.02 2.47 19.12
C ASP A 15 10.95 0.95 19.16
N PHE A 16 12.03 0.29 18.80
CA PHE A 16 12.21 -1.17 18.82
C PHE A 16 12.78 -1.70 20.14
N SER A 17 13.03 -0.85 21.14
CA SER A 17 13.42 -1.30 22.48
C SER A 17 12.28 -1.97 23.24
N LYS A 18 11.05 -1.81 22.76
CA LYS A 18 9.82 -2.37 23.32
C LYS A 18 9.28 -3.51 22.47
N VAL A 19 8.57 -4.43 23.08
CA VAL A 19 7.87 -5.53 22.41
C VAL A 19 6.40 -5.48 22.83
N PRO A 20 5.47 -5.22 21.91
CA PRO A 20 5.68 -4.87 20.50
C PRO A 20 6.33 -3.48 20.32
N PRO A 21 6.99 -3.23 19.19
CA PRO A 21 7.53 -1.91 18.86
C PRO A 21 6.46 -0.83 18.90
N THR A 22 6.83 0.36 19.35
CA THR A 22 5.88 1.47 19.50
C THR A 22 6.24 2.66 18.62
N ILE A 23 5.21 3.33 18.09
CA ILE A 23 5.40 4.61 17.42
C ILE A 23 5.58 5.68 18.49
N HIS A 24 6.62 6.48 18.36
CA HIS A 24 6.90 7.54 19.31
C HIS A 24 5.78 8.60 19.26
N PRO A 25 5.11 8.91 20.38
CA PRO A 25 4.04 9.89 20.41
C PRO A 25 4.57 11.26 19.95
N ASN A 26 3.75 11.97 19.17
CA ASN A 26 4.06 13.29 18.59
C ASN A 26 5.24 13.35 17.60
N ASN A 27 5.76 12.20 17.16
CA ASN A 27 6.83 12.11 16.18
C ASN A 27 6.39 11.34 14.93
N GLY A 28 5.23 11.71 14.38
CA GLY A 28 4.71 11.17 13.14
C GLY A 28 3.96 12.23 12.34
N TRP A 29 4.06 12.14 11.02
CA TRP A 29 3.34 12.97 10.06
C TRP A 29 2.60 12.09 9.06
N LYS A 30 1.41 12.54 8.70
CA LYS A 30 0.58 11.94 7.65
C LYS A 30 0.16 13.04 6.71
N LYS A 31 0.29 12.81 5.40
CA LYS A 31 -0.24 13.67 4.35
C LYS A 31 -1.01 12.86 3.31
N ASP A 32 -1.89 13.52 2.61
CA ASP A 32 -2.64 12.97 1.49
C ASP A 32 -1.78 12.90 0.22
N MET A 33 -2.01 11.87 -0.61
CA MET A 33 -1.27 11.61 -1.85
C MET A 33 -1.71 12.49 -3.04
N SER A 34 -2.73 13.34 -2.89
CA SER A 34 -3.31 14.11 -4.00
C SER A 34 -2.29 14.95 -4.76
N VAL A 35 -1.35 15.56 -4.04
CA VAL A 35 -0.28 16.38 -4.64
C VAL A 35 0.60 15.56 -5.58
N MET A 36 0.93 14.32 -5.20
CA MET A 36 1.78 13.42 -6.00
C MET A 36 1.08 12.88 -7.25
N LYS A 37 -0.24 13.07 -7.35
CA LYS A 37 -1.06 12.70 -8.53
C LYS A 37 -1.20 13.85 -9.52
N SER A 38 -0.63 15.00 -9.22
CA SER A 38 -0.67 16.16 -10.11
C SER A 38 0.17 15.90 -11.37
N PRO A 39 -0.32 16.28 -12.56
CA PRO A 39 0.45 16.14 -13.79
C PRO A 39 1.81 16.85 -13.69
N GLY A 40 2.87 16.16 -14.08
CA GLY A 40 4.22 16.72 -14.09
C GLY A 40 4.93 16.73 -12.73
N TYR A 41 4.36 16.09 -11.70
CA TYR A 41 5.03 15.93 -10.40
C TYR A 41 6.33 15.13 -10.56
N THR A 42 7.41 15.64 -9.96
CA THR A 42 8.77 15.15 -10.19
C THR A 42 9.33 14.37 -9.01
N ARG A 43 10.40 13.60 -9.26
CA ARG A 43 11.18 12.93 -8.20
C ARG A 43 11.76 13.92 -7.19
N GLU A 44 12.23 15.07 -7.66
CA GLU A 44 12.80 16.11 -6.80
C GLU A 44 11.75 16.66 -5.82
N GLU A 45 10.53 16.91 -6.31
CA GLU A 45 9.42 17.36 -5.46
C GLU A 45 9.03 16.29 -4.45
N LEU A 46 8.95 15.01 -4.85
CA LEU A 46 8.73 13.90 -3.92
C LEU A 46 9.79 13.85 -2.83
N PHE A 47 11.06 13.87 -3.22
CA PHE A 47 12.16 13.77 -2.26
C PHE A 47 12.21 14.97 -1.32
N LYS A 48 11.96 16.17 -1.84
CA LYS A 48 11.85 17.39 -1.03
C LYS A 48 10.72 17.27 0.00
N GLU A 49 9.55 16.83 -0.41
CA GLU A 49 8.41 16.71 0.49
C GLU A 49 8.65 15.65 1.57
N LEU A 50 9.20 14.48 1.20
CA LEU A 50 9.60 13.45 2.18
C LEU A 50 10.69 13.95 3.13
N ALA A 51 11.67 14.71 2.62
CA ALA A 51 12.71 15.32 3.43
C ALA A 51 12.17 16.35 4.43
N ASP A 52 11.23 17.19 4.01
CA ASP A 52 10.58 18.19 4.86
C ASP A 52 9.80 17.50 6.00
N MET A 53 9.10 16.42 5.72
CA MET A 53 8.42 15.62 6.76
C MET A 53 9.40 14.95 7.71
N ILE A 54 10.47 14.36 7.19
CA ILE A 54 11.49 13.68 7.99
C ILE A 54 12.24 14.72 8.86
N THR A 55 12.55 15.92 8.35
CA THR A 55 13.19 16.98 9.13
C THR A 55 12.30 17.55 10.21
N GLY A 56 10.99 17.51 10.05
CA GLY A 56 10.02 17.96 11.06
C GLY A 56 9.95 17.07 12.30
N ILE A 57 10.52 15.85 12.27
CA ILE A 57 10.48 14.92 13.38
C ILE A 57 11.74 15.06 14.25
N LYS A 58 11.56 15.16 15.58
CA LYS A 58 12.67 15.17 16.54
C LYS A 58 13.34 13.78 16.59
N ARG A 59 14.68 13.69 16.50
CA ARG A 59 15.41 12.44 16.33
C ARG A 59 16.86 12.48 16.83
N GLU A 60 17.44 11.27 16.90
CA GLU A 60 18.84 11.03 17.20
C GLU A 60 19.79 11.52 16.08
N LYS A 61 21.10 11.54 16.35
CA LYS A 61 22.11 11.99 15.39
C LYS A 61 22.26 11.07 14.18
N GLU A 62 22.07 9.77 14.37
CA GLU A 62 22.17 8.74 13.33
C GLU A 62 20.99 7.78 13.43
N MET A 63 20.37 7.46 12.30
CA MET A 63 19.19 6.58 12.24
C MET A 63 19.13 5.79 10.93
N PRO A 64 18.69 4.52 10.94
CA PRO A 64 18.27 3.82 9.72
C PRO A 64 16.86 4.25 9.31
N ILE A 65 16.54 4.02 8.03
CA ILE A 65 15.20 4.21 7.48
C ILE A 65 14.62 2.86 7.06
N GLY A 66 13.46 2.49 7.59
CA GLY A 66 12.58 1.49 6.99
C GLY A 66 11.60 2.19 6.08
N TYR A 67 11.58 1.83 4.80
CA TYR A 67 10.74 2.44 3.77
C TYR A 67 9.72 1.43 3.27
N CYS A 68 8.47 1.60 3.69
CA CYS A 68 7.33 0.85 3.20
C CYS A 68 6.85 1.51 1.90
N PHE A 69 6.92 0.77 0.79
CA PHE A 69 6.65 1.29 -0.54
C PHE A 69 5.59 0.44 -1.25
N SER A 70 4.37 0.96 -1.35
CA SER A 70 3.16 0.22 -1.76
C SER A 70 2.91 0.26 -3.27
N TYR A 71 3.96 0.14 -4.08
CA TYR A 71 3.89 0.10 -5.54
C TYR A 71 4.61 -1.13 -6.08
N PRO A 72 4.31 -1.56 -7.32
CA PRO A 72 4.98 -2.68 -7.94
C PRO A 72 6.49 -2.47 -8.09
N THR A 73 7.28 -3.29 -7.40
CA THR A 73 8.74 -3.23 -7.39
C THR A 73 9.37 -4.60 -7.54
N GLU A 74 10.62 -4.60 -7.95
CA GLU A 74 11.54 -5.73 -7.91
C GLU A 74 12.56 -5.51 -6.80
N SER A 75 12.62 -6.44 -5.84
CA SER A 75 13.61 -6.37 -4.75
C SER A 75 15.01 -6.59 -5.27
N VAL A 76 15.98 -5.80 -4.78
CA VAL A 76 17.40 -5.95 -5.14
C VAL A 76 18.23 -6.40 -3.93
N PRO A 77 19.39 -7.08 -4.14
CA PRO A 77 20.19 -7.66 -3.06
C PRO A 77 20.64 -6.68 -1.98
N SER A 78 20.73 -5.39 -2.29
CA SER A 78 21.06 -4.35 -1.31
C SER A 78 19.97 -4.13 -0.23
N GLY A 79 18.78 -4.71 -0.42
CA GLY A 79 17.58 -4.45 0.40
C GLY A 79 16.89 -3.16 0.00
N ASP A 80 17.14 -2.68 -1.22
CA ASP A 80 16.38 -1.64 -1.90
C ASP A 80 15.34 -2.29 -2.84
N ALA A 81 14.56 -1.47 -3.57
CA ALA A 81 13.59 -1.96 -4.52
C ALA A 81 13.58 -1.07 -5.78
N LYS A 82 13.55 -1.72 -6.94
CA LYS A 82 13.47 -1.07 -8.25
C LYS A 82 12.01 -0.90 -8.62
N LEU A 83 11.58 0.33 -8.91
CA LEU A 83 10.21 0.61 -9.32
C LEU A 83 9.94 0.08 -10.74
N LEU A 84 8.93 -0.76 -10.89
CA LEU A 84 8.54 -1.32 -12.19
C LEU A 84 7.55 -0.41 -12.91
N ARG A 85 6.58 0.12 -12.20
CA ARG A 85 5.56 1.06 -12.70
C ARG A 85 4.87 1.76 -11.55
N TRP A 86 4.34 2.93 -11.82
CA TRP A 86 3.40 3.58 -10.93
C TRP A 86 1.99 2.99 -11.07
N THR A 87 1.18 3.14 -10.04
CA THR A 87 -0.24 2.78 -9.97
C THR A 87 -0.99 3.82 -9.13
N LYS A 88 -2.27 3.66 -8.91
CA LYS A 88 -3.06 4.48 -7.97
C LYS A 88 -3.05 5.98 -8.33
N GLY A 89 -2.88 6.32 -9.62
CA GLY A 89 -2.90 7.70 -10.12
C GLY A 89 -1.61 8.50 -9.95
N VAL A 90 -0.51 7.90 -9.50
CA VAL A 90 0.83 8.52 -9.47
C VAL A 90 1.55 8.22 -10.79
N ASP A 91 2.30 9.20 -11.33
CA ASP A 91 3.10 9.04 -12.57
C ASP A 91 4.36 9.91 -12.54
N ILE A 92 5.38 9.46 -11.81
CA ILE A 92 6.71 10.11 -11.78
C ILE A 92 7.64 9.29 -12.68
N LYS A 93 7.68 9.63 -13.96
CA LYS A 93 8.31 8.82 -15.03
C LYS A 93 9.78 8.54 -14.79
N GLU A 94 10.53 9.52 -14.28
CA GLU A 94 11.97 9.42 -14.03
C GLU A 94 12.37 8.43 -12.92
N MET A 95 11.40 7.91 -12.17
CA MET A 95 11.64 6.88 -11.15
C MET A 95 11.41 5.46 -11.67
N ILE A 96 10.76 5.29 -12.82
CA ILE A 96 10.47 3.97 -13.38
C ILE A 96 11.79 3.32 -13.84
N GLY A 97 12.04 2.11 -13.37
CA GLY A 97 13.27 1.39 -13.65
C GLY A 97 14.44 1.70 -12.70
N GLU A 98 14.27 2.67 -11.80
CA GLU A 98 15.28 3.06 -10.82
C GLU A 98 14.98 2.47 -9.44
N VAL A 99 16.02 2.35 -8.59
CA VAL A 99 15.84 2.01 -7.17
C VAL A 99 15.29 3.22 -6.42
N VAL A 100 14.42 2.98 -5.44
CA VAL A 100 13.69 4.05 -4.76
C VAL A 100 14.33 4.48 -3.44
N GLY A 101 15.10 3.61 -2.81
CA GLY A 101 15.68 3.86 -1.49
C GLY A 101 16.98 4.66 -1.53
N LYS A 102 18.00 4.16 -2.24
CA LYS A 102 19.34 4.77 -2.26
C LYS A 102 19.34 6.24 -2.71
N PRO A 103 18.64 6.64 -3.81
CA PRO A 103 18.60 8.05 -4.20
C PRO A 103 17.93 8.94 -3.14
N LEU A 104 16.91 8.47 -2.45
CA LEU A 104 16.29 9.20 -1.35
C LEU A 104 17.24 9.32 -0.16
N LEU A 105 17.97 8.26 0.19
CA LEU A 105 18.98 8.29 1.25
C LEU A 105 20.07 9.32 0.98
N ASP A 106 20.57 9.37 -0.26
CA ASP A 106 21.59 10.33 -0.67
C ASP A 106 21.06 11.76 -0.60
N TYR A 107 19.86 11.99 -1.13
CA TYR A 107 19.19 13.29 -1.07
C TYR A 107 19.04 13.79 0.37
N LEU A 108 18.63 12.91 1.29
CA LEU A 108 18.47 13.22 2.71
C LEU A 108 19.81 13.57 3.38
N ASN A 109 20.86 12.80 3.09
CA ASN A 109 22.17 12.99 3.70
C ASN A 109 22.91 14.24 3.20
N GLU A 110 22.65 14.66 1.96
CA GLU A 110 23.19 15.90 1.40
C GLU A 110 22.58 17.15 2.04
N ARG A 111 21.33 17.10 2.44
CA ARG A 111 20.54 18.27 2.90
C ARG A 111 20.32 18.33 4.40
N ASN A 112 20.60 17.27 5.13
CA ASN A 112 20.35 17.20 6.58
C ASN A 112 21.64 17.16 7.40
N LYS A 113 21.60 17.79 8.57
CA LYS A 113 22.66 17.66 9.60
C LYS A 113 22.66 16.28 10.27
N ILE A 114 21.64 15.49 10.05
CA ILE A 114 21.44 14.17 10.61
C ILE A 114 21.82 13.15 9.55
N LYS A 115 22.63 12.18 9.93
CA LYS A 115 23.07 11.12 9.04
C LYS A 115 22.10 9.93 9.10
N PHE A 116 21.54 9.58 7.96
CA PHE A 116 20.81 8.31 7.81
C PHE A 116 21.81 7.23 7.39
N THR A 117 21.92 6.18 8.22
CA THR A 117 22.97 5.15 8.05
C THR A 117 22.67 4.19 6.91
N ASN A 118 21.40 3.85 6.72
CA ASN A 118 20.93 3.02 5.62
C ASN A 118 19.42 3.21 5.37
N ILE A 119 18.96 2.68 4.25
CA ILE A 119 17.55 2.55 3.93
C ILE A 119 17.26 1.13 3.46
N LYS A 120 16.17 0.56 3.95
CA LYS A 120 15.65 -0.73 3.49
C LYS A 120 14.22 -0.54 3.01
N VAL A 121 13.94 -1.05 1.81
CA VAL A 121 12.64 -0.90 1.15
C VAL A 121 11.89 -2.22 1.19
N LEU A 122 10.65 -2.18 1.63
CA LEU A 122 9.75 -3.33 1.69
C LEU A 122 8.37 -2.94 1.13
N ASN A 123 7.71 -3.89 0.51
CA ASN A 123 6.29 -3.75 0.23
C ASN A 123 5.48 -3.69 1.55
N ASP A 124 4.36 -2.94 1.56
CA ASP A 124 3.49 -2.78 2.73
C ASP A 124 2.95 -4.11 3.26
N THR A 125 2.59 -5.04 2.38
CA THR A 125 2.09 -6.36 2.75
C THR A 125 3.17 -7.22 3.41
N VAL A 126 4.42 -7.12 2.93
CA VAL A 126 5.58 -7.79 3.55
C VAL A 126 5.90 -7.13 4.89
N ALA A 127 5.79 -5.81 5.00
CA ALA A 127 5.97 -5.13 6.28
C ALA A 127 4.91 -5.56 7.32
N SER A 128 3.66 -5.73 6.90
CA SER A 128 2.57 -6.26 7.75
C SER A 128 2.85 -7.71 8.18
N LEU A 129 3.39 -8.54 7.29
CA LEU A 129 3.80 -9.91 7.61
C LEU A 129 4.88 -9.92 8.71
N PHE A 130 5.90 -9.09 8.59
CA PHE A 130 6.95 -8.98 9.61
C PHE A 130 6.44 -8.44 10.95
N ALA A 131 5.46 -7.53 10.93
CA ALA A 131 4.85 -7.03 12.16
C ALA A 131 4.16 -8.15 12.95
N GLY A 132 3.59 -9.16 12.29
CA GLY A 132 3.00 -10.34 12.93
C GLY A 132 4.00 -11.18 13.72
N LEU A 133 5.30 -11.16 13.37
CA LEU A 133 6.33 -11.93 14.08
C LEU A 133 6.64 -11.43 15.51
N THR A 134 6.05 -10.33 15.93
CA THR A 134 6.13 -9.84 17.31
C THR A 134 5.38 -10.75 18.30
N ASP A 135 4.46 -11.58 17.79
CA ASP A 135 3.80 -12.65 18.55
C ASP A 135 4.23 -14.01 17.99
N SER A 136 4.99 -14.78 18.75
CA SER A 136 5.52 -16.08 18.36
C SER A 136 4.60 -17.27 18.70
N SER A 137 3.35 -17.02 19.08
CA SER A 137 2.40 -18.06 19.48
C SER A 137 1.75 -18.82 18.31
N TYR A 138 2.01 -18.38 17.07
CA TYR A 138 1.41 -18.95 15.86
C TYR A 138 2.41 -19.72 15.00
N ASP A 139 1.94 -20.79 14.36
CA ASP A 139 2.76 -21.64 13.47
C ASP A 139 2.95 -21.02 12.06
N ALA A 140 2.07 -20.11 11.65
CA ALA A 140 2.11 -19.46 10.34
C ALA A 140 1.59 -18.03 10.40
N TYR A 141 2.05 -17.20 9.48
CA TYR A 141 1.71 -15.78 9.40
C TYR A 141 1.34 -15.38 7.98
N ILE A 142 0.33 -14.54 7.86
CA ILE A 142 -0.08 -13.89 6.63
C ILE A 142 -0.14 -12.39 6.87
N GLY A 143 0.60 -11.62 6.06
CA GLY A 143 0.41 -10.19 5.94
C GLY A 143 -0.75 -9.94 4.98
N LEU A 144 -1.78 -9.24 5.41
CA LEU A 144 -2.97 -8.93 4.61
C LEU A 144 -3.21 -7.42 4.59
N ILE A 145 -3.35 -6.89 3.40
CA ILE A 145 -3.82 -5.52 3.16
C ILE A 145 -5.19 -5.59 2.47
N VAL A 146 -6.18 -4.97 3.09
CA VAL A 146 -7.49 -4.66 2.49
C VAL A 146 -7.73 -3.17 2.73
N GLY A 147 -7.47 -2.39 1.70
CA GLY A 147 -7.54 -0.93 1.74
C GLY A 147 -8.02 -0.38 0.40
N THR A 148 -7.35 0.64 -0.12
CA THR A 148 -7.56 1.13 -1.50
C THR A 148 -7.35 0.00 -2.51
N GLY A 149 -6.32 -0.85 -2.30
CA GLY A 149 -6.09 -2.10 -3.01
C GLY A 149 -6.12 -3.29 -2.05
N THR A 150 -5.84 -4.49 -2.59
CA THR A 150 -5.78 -5.74 -1.83
C THR A 150 -4.52 -6.52 -2.18
N ASN A 151 -3.80 -6.97 -1.16
CA ASN A 151 -2.63 -7.81 -1.35
C ASN A 151 -2.35 -8.70 -0.14
N MET A 152 -1.59 -9.79 -0.36
CA MET A 152 -1.17 -10.73 0.68
C MET A 152 0.33 -11.02 0.57
N ALA A 153 0.95 -11.30 1.71
CA ALA A 153 2.30 -11.86 1.80
C ALA A 153 2.34 -13.00 2.82
N THR A 154 3.20 -13.97 2.58
CA THR A 154 3.43 -15.08 3.51
C THR A 154 4.88 -15.58 3.41
N PHE A 155 5.28 -16.41 4.36
CA PHE A 155 6.56 -17.09 4.28
C PHE A 155 6.44 -18.39 3.49
N ILE A 156 7.31 -18.59 2.51
CA ILE A 156 7.36 -19.80 1.66
C ILE A 156 8.76 -20.40 1.76
N PRO A 157 8.90 -21.74 1.92
CA PRO A 157 10.20 -22.39 1.83
C PRO A 157 10.89 -22.10 0.51
N ALA A 158 12.16 -21.73 0.56
CA ALA A 158 12.93 -21.31 -0.62
C ALA A 158 12.93 -22.37 -1.73
N ASP A 159 12.99 -23.66 -1.37
CA ASP A 159 12.95 -24.79 -2.30
C ASP A 159 11.61 -24.92 -3.06
N LYS A 160 10.54 -24.28 -2.58
CA LYS A 160 9.22 -24.25 -3.24
C LYS A 160 9.08 -23.12 -4.25
N ILE A 161 10.01 -22.15 -4.25
CA ILE A 161 9.94 -20.99 -5.14
C ILE A 161 10.69 -21.29 -6.44
N LYS A 162 9.99 -21.80 -7.45
CA LYS A 162 10.56 -22.24 -8.74
C LYS A 162 11.26 -21.12 -9.52
N LYS A 163 10.95 -19.86 -9.25
CA LYS A 163 11.52 -18.69 -9.95
C LYS A 163 12.78 -18.13 -9.28
N LEU A 164 13.18 -18.65 -8.11
CA LEU A 164 14.44 -18.25 -7.51
C LEU A 164 15.60 -18.70 -8.40
N SER A 165 16.46 -17.72 -8.74
CA SER A 165 17.68 -18.04 -9.49
C SER A 165 18.58 -18.98 -8.69
N PRO A 166 19.18 -20.01 -9.31
CA PRO A 166 20.14 -20.90 -8.65
C PRO A 166 21.35 -20.18 -8.03
N SER A 167 21.64 -18.95 -8.49
CA SER A 167 22.68 -18.09 -7.93
C SER A 167 22.31 -17.49 -6.56
N HIS A 168 21.03 -17.47 -6.20
CA HIS A 168 20.54 -17.03 -4.92
C HIS A 168 20.26 -18.25 -4.03
N LYS A 169 21.31 -18.87 -3.51
CA LYS A 169 21.17 -19.91 -2.49
C LYS A 169 20.69 -19.27 -1.18
N VAL A 170 19.39 -19.26 -0.98
CA VAL A 170 18.75 -18.86 0.26
C VAL A 170 18.08 -20.11 0.82
N ASP A 171 18.44 -20.49 2.03
CA ASP A 171 17.82 -21.58 2.76
C ASP A 171 16.74 -21.06 3.71
N GLY A 172 15.74 -21.89 4.00
CA GLY A 172 14.71 -21.59 4.97
C GLY A 172 13.48 -20.90 4.37
N LEU A 173 12.81 -20.10 5.19
CA LEU A 173 11.58 -19.39 4.82
C LEU A 173 11.90 -18.02 4.24
N ILE A 174 11.28 -17.70 3.11
CA ILE A 174 11.41 -16.41 2.44
C ILE A 174 10.06 -15.68 2.49
N PRO A 175 10.02 -14.40 2.87
CA PRO A 175 8.81 -13.59 2.73
C PRO A 175 8.51 -13.35 1.25
N VAL A 176 7.31 -13.70 0.84
CA VAL A 176 6.86 -13.57 -0.56
C VAL A 176 5.65 -12.68 -0.63
N ASN A 177 5.76 -11.60 -1.40
CA ASN A 177 4.64 -10.79 -1.81
C ASN A 177 3.89 -11.55 -2.92
N LEU A 178 2.63 -11.92 -2.67
CA LEU A 178 1.85 -12.79 -3.55
C LEU A 178 1.20 -12.06 -4.72
N GLU A 179 1.06 -10.73 -4.64
CA GLU A 179 0.27 -9.93 -5.59
C GLU A 179 -1.14 -10.53 -5.77
N SER A 180 -1.77 -10.87 -4.64
CA SER A 180 -3.03 -11.61 -4.58
C SER A 180 -4.20 -10.89 -5.24
N GLY A 181 -4.14 -9.58 -5.41
CA GLY A 181 -5.10 -8.81 -6.20
C GLY A 181 -5.26 -9.34 -7.63
N ASN A 182 -4.22 -9.95 -8.20
CA ASN A 182 -4.24 -10.56 -9.54
C ASN A 182 -4.88 -11.95 -9.58
N PHE A 183 -5.27 -12.53 -8.45
CA PHE A 183 -5.99 -13.79 -8.43
C PHE A 183 -7.31 -13.65 -9.20
N HIS A 184 -7.69 -14.70 -9.92
CA HIS A 184 -8.95 -14.76 -10.65
C HIS A 184 -9.90 -15.75 -9.94
N PRO A 185 -10.76 -15.28 -9.02
CA PRO A 185 -11.64 -16.16 -8.27
C PRO A 185 -12.67 -16.85 -9.18
N PRO A 186 -13.00 -18.12 -8.93
CA PRO A 186 -14.01 -18.83 -9.72
C PRO A 186 -15.46 -18.39 -9.40
N PHE A 187 -15.64 -17.59 -8.35
CA PHE A 187 -16.95 -17.15 -7.85
C PHE A 187 -17.33 -15.72 -8.26
N LEU A 188 -16.63 -15.11 -9.20
CA LEU A 188 -16.95 -13.76 -9.70
C LEU A 188 -18.33 -13.77 -10.40
N THR A 189 -19.08 -12.70 -10.17
CA THR A 189 -20.47 -12.52 -10.66
C THR A 189 -20.54 -11.65 -11.93
N ALA A 190 -21.73 -11.44 -12.45
CA ALA A 190 -21.95 -10.49 -13.54
C ALA A 190 -21.62 -9.05 -13.13
N VAL A 191 -21.84 -8.68 -11.86
CA VAL A 191 -21.50 -7.36 -11.30
C VAL A 191 -20.01 -7.14 -11.37
N ASP A 192 -19.20 -8.12 -10.91
CA ASP A 192 -17.74 -8.05 -10.97
C ASP A 192 -17.22 -7.90 -12.42
N ASN A 193 -17.88 -8.55 -13.37
CA ASN A 193 -17.54 -8.43 -14.78
C ASN A 193 -17.87 -7.04 -15.32
N THR A 194 -18.97 -6.43 -14.90
CA THR A 194 -19.34 -5.06 -15.27
C THR A 194 -18.29 -4.08 -14.76
N VAL A 195 -17.92 -4.16 -13.49
CA VAL A 195 -16.88 -3.32 -12.89
C VAL A 195 -15.52 -3.51 -13.59
N ASP A 196 -15.18 -4.75 -13.95
CA ASP A 196 -13.93 -5.02 -14.65
C ASP A 196 -13.86 -4.36 -16.02
N VAL A 197 -14.93 -4.44 -16.82
CA VAL A 197 -14.99 -3.90 -18.18
C VAL A 197 -14.82 -2.36 -18.20
N ILE A 198 -15.41 -1.66 -17.22
CA ILE A 198 -15.33 -0.19 -17.14
C ILE A 198 -14.05 0.32 -16.45
N SER A 199 -13.22 -0.56 -15.91
CA SER A 199 -12.00 -0.19 -15.22
C SER A 199 -10.85 0.17 -16.16
N ASP A 200 -9.81 0.83 -15.63
CA ASP A 200 -8.61 1.22 -16.39
C ASP A 200 -7.78 0.02 -16.90
N ASN A 201 -8.02 -1.18 -16.37
CA ASN A 201 -7.22 -2.38 -16.66
C ASN A 201 -8.08 -3.66 -16.76
N PRO A 202 -9.01 -3.76 -17.73
CA PRO A 202 -9.89 -4.93 -17.89
C PRO A 202 -9.12 -6.25 -17.93
N GLY A 203 -9.66 -7.27 -17.25
CA GLY A 203 -9.09 -8.61 -17.15
C GLY A 203 -7.95 -8.75 -16.14
N ARG A 204 -7.51 -7.68 -15.50
CA ARG A 204 -6.44 -7.70 -14.49
C ARG A 204 -6.99 -7.40 -13.10
N GLN A 205 -6.24 -7.82 -12.07
CA GLN A 205 -6.54 -7.53 -10.67
C GLN A 205 -7.99 -7.85 -10.27
N ARG A 206 -8.49 -8.98 -10.75
CA ARG A 206 -9.90 -9.37 -10.62
C ARG A 206 -10.32 -9.53 -9.17
N PHE A 207 -9.45 -10.10 -8.32
CA PHE A 207 -9.73 -10.21 -6.90
C PHE A 207 -9.74 -8.85 -6.20
N GLU A 208 -8.76 -8.00 -6.52
CA GLU A 208 -8.71 -6.64 -5.96
C GLU A 208 -9.99 -5.87 -6.29
N LYS A 209 -10.45 -5.95 -7.54
CA LYS A 209 -11.69 -5.28 -7.97
C LYS A 209 -12.93 -5.76 -7.22
N ALA A 210 -12.96 -7.03 -6.82
CA ALA A 210 -14.09 -7.61 -6.09
C ALA A 210 -14.15 -7.22 -4.60
N VAL A 211 -12.99 -6.84 -3.97
CA VAL A 211 -12.95 -6.73 -2.50
C VAL A 211 -12.33 -5.44 -1.97
N SER A 212 -11.65 -4.65 -2.80
CA SER A 212 -10.92 -3.48 -2.30
C SER A 212 -11.74 -2.20 -2.29
N GLY A 213 -11.40 -1.30 -1.37
CA GLY A 213 -12.12 -0.04 -1.16
C GLY A 213 -12.23 0.86 -2.38
N MET A 214 -11.28 0.77 -3.31
CA MET A 214 -11.31 1.55 -4.55
C MET A 214 -12.53 1.23 -5.43
N TYR A 215 -13.01 -0.01 -5.39
CA TYR A 215 -14.06 -0.51 -6.30
C TYR A 215 -15.41 -0.74 -5.64
N LEU A 216 -15.53 -0.63 -4.31
CA LEU A 216 -16.79 -0.87 -3.60
C LEU A 216 -17.94 0.01 -4.10
N GLY A 217 -17.65 1.28 -4.44
CA GLY A 217 -18.66 2.18 -4.99
C GLY A 217 -19.13 1.75 -6.38
N ASP A 218 -18.23 1.28 -7.22
CA ASP A 218 -18.56 0.79 -8.57
C ASP A 218 -19.35 -0.51 -8.51
N ILE A 219 -19.01 -1.41 -7.57
CA ILE A 219 -19.77 -2.64 -7.31
C ILE A 219 -21.19 -2.31 -6.87
N LEU A 220 -21.36 -1.35 -5.94
CA LEU A 220 -22.68 -0.93 -5.49
C LEU A 220 -23.52 -0.36 -6.64
N LYS A 221 -22.95 0.54 -7.45
CA LYS A 221 -23.62 1.11 -8.64
C LYS A 221 -24.00 0.04 -9.65
N ALA A 222 -23.14 -0.94 -9.90
CA ALA A 222 -23.43 -2.03 -10.81
C ALA A 222 -24.51 -3.00 -10.27
N THR A 223 -24.62 -3.10 -8.94
CA THR A 223 -25.66 -3.91 -8.28
C THR A 223 -27.00 -3.20 -8.28
N PHE A 224 -26.99 -1.89 -8.02
CA PHE A 224 -28.19 -1.03 -7.95
C PHE A 224 -27.98 0.17 -8.88
N PRO A 225 -28.33 0.07 -10.17
CA PRO A 225 -28.13 1.15 -11.14
C PRO A 225 -29.21 2.23 -10.96
N LEU A 226 -29.18 2.91 -9.82
CA LEU A 226 -30.09 4.00 -9.49
C LEU A 226 -29.50 5.34 -9.90
N GLU A 227 -30.34 6.26 -10.38
CA GLU A 227 -29.94 7.62 -10.75
C GLU A 227 -29.45 8.45 -9.56
N GLU A 228 -29.88 8.08 -8.35
CA GLU A 228 -29.49 8.75 -7.08
C GLU A 228 -28.03 8.56 -6.71
N PHE A 229 -27.33 7.58 -7.30
CA PHE A 229 -25.90 7.43 -7.05
C PHE A 229 -25.09 8.47 -7.85
N GLU A 230 -24.47 9.38 -7.13
CA GLU A 230 -23.57 10.38 -7.68
C GLU A 230 -22.50 9.76 -8.58
N GLU A 231 -21.99 10.53 -9.54
CA GLU A 231 -20.95 10.09 -10.49
C GLU A 231 -19.73 9.53 -9.77
N LYS A 232 -19.39 10.09 -8.60
CA LYS A 232 -18.28 9.66 -7.76
C LYS A 232 -18.77 9.07 -6.45
N PHE A 233 -18.94 7.75 -6.42
CA PHE A 233 -19.35 7.00 -5.24
C PHE A 233 -18.17 6.14 -4.77
N ASP A 234 -17.61 6.43 -3.60
CA ASP A 234 -16.44 5.75 -3.05
C ASP A 234 -16.73 5.10 -1.68
N ALA A 235 -15.75 4.38 -1.13
CA ALA A 235 -15.87 3.73 0.17
C ALA A 235 -16.11 4.74 1.32
N GLN A 236 -15.69 5.98 1.20
CA GLN A 236 -15.94 7.02 2.19
C GLN A 236 -17.42 7.41 2.18
N LYS A 237 -18.01 7.60 1.00
CA LYS A 237 -19.44 7.89 0.84
C LYS A 237 -20.29 6.74 1.37
N LEU A 238 -19.90 5.49 1.04
CA LEU A 238 -20.54 4.29 1.56
C LEU A 238 -20.55 4.27 3.10
N THR A 239 -19.40 4.54 3.72
CA THR A 239 -19.30 4.63 5.17
C THR A 239 -20.18 5.75 5.74
N SER A 240 -20.25 6.89 5.06
CA SER A 240 -21.10 8.02 5.47
C SER A 240 -22.57 7.67 5.43
N ILE A 241 -23.02 6.97 4.39
CA ILE A 241 -24.41 6.49 4.27
C ILE A 241 -24.76 5.58 5.45
N MET A 242 -23.89 4.63 5.78
CA MET A 242 -24.12 3.69 6.88
C MET A 242 -24.11 4.36 8.26
N ASN A 243 -23.26 5.37 8.46
CA ASN A 243 -23.15 6.06 9.75
C ASN A 243 -24.24 7.13 9.96
N TYR A 244 -24.81 7.65 8.87
CA TYR A 244 -25.79 8.75 8.93
C TYR A 244 -27.08 8.43 8.14
N PRO A 245 -27.83 7.38 8.54
CA PRO A 245 -29.00 6.89 7.79
C PRO A 245 -30.09 7.95 7.64
N ASP A 246 -30.23 8.85 8.61
CA ASP A 246 -31.23 9.93 8.57
C ASP A 246 -30.95 10.98 7.48
N ILE A 247 -29.67 11.17 7.12
CA ILE A 247 -29.23 12.08 6.05
C ILE A 247 -29.42 11.41 4.66
N TYR A 248 -29.19 10.10 4.59
CA TYR A 248 -29.16 9.34 3.33
C TYR A 248 -30.33 8.36 3.19
N LYS A 249 -31.54 8.73 3.66
CA LYS A 249 -32.72 7.85 3.72
C LYS A 249 -33.01 7.12 2.42
N GLU A 250 -32.87 7.79 1.27
CA GLU A 250 -33.24 7.27 -0.05
C GLU A 250 -32.36 6.10 -0.50
N VAL A 251 -31.07 6.12 -0.14
CA VAL A 251 -30.10 5.11 -0.56
C VAL A 251 -29.69 4.14 0.57
N TYR A 252 -30.02 4.49 1.82
CA TYR A 252 -29.58 3.70 2.99
C TYR A 252 -30.11 2.27 2.95
N VAL A 253 -31.36 2.07 2.58
CA VAL A 253 -31.99 0.73 2.56
C VAL A 253 -31.28 -0.19 1.57
N GLN A 254 -30.96 0.31 0.36
CA GLN A 254 -30.26 -0.46 -0.65
C GLN A 254 -28.83 -0.77 -0.24
N VAL A 255 -28.12 0.20 0.33
CA VAL A 255 -26.77 0.00 0.86
C VAL A 255 -26.76 -0.99 2.02
N ALA A 256 -27.71 -0.88 2.95
CA ALA A 256 -27.84 -1.80 4.07
C ALA A 256 -28.17 -3.24 3.60
N GLN A 257 -29.07 -3.40 2.63
CA GLN A 257 -29.35 -4.70 2.02
C GLN A 257 -28.11 -5.31 1.34
N TRP A 258 -27.31 -4.49 0.66
CA TRP A 258 -26.08 -4.98 0.03
C TRP A 258 -25.02 -5.43 1.05
N ILE A 259 -24.92 -4.74 2.18
CA ILE A 259 -23.90 -5.05 3.22
C ILE A 259 -24.31 -6.24 4.07
N TYR A 260 -25.59 -6.33 4.43
CA TYR A 260 -26.06 -7.30 5.41
C TYR A 260 -26.84 -8.49 4.80
N GLY A 261 -27.11 -8.47 3.48
CA GLY A 261 -27.77 -9.56 2.75
C GLY A 261 -29.22 -9.69 3.01
#